data_51250048d3c06a36d1f137b8432720f3
#
_entry.id   51250048d3c06a36d1f137b8432720f3
#
_cell.length_a   1.000
_cell.length_b   1.000
_cell.length_c   1.000
_cell.angle_alpha   90.00
_cell.angle_beta   90.00
_cell.angle_gamma   90.00
#
_symmetry.space_group_name_H-M   'P 1'
#
loop_
_entity.id
_entity.type
_entity.pdbx_description
1 polymer ?
#
loop_
_entity_poly.entity_id
_entity_poly.type
_entity_poly.pdbx_seq_one_letter_code
_entity_poly.pdbx_strand_id
1 'polypeptide(L)'
;MKTNLSSQITLNRVSPRYYRPENAFERSVLTRLEKIPTDIYESPEEGANQIALDIAQVIRDKQKAGRFCILALAGGNSPRNVYSALVRMHKEEGLSFRNVVVFNLYEYYPLASDAVNSNLNALKEMLLDHVDIDMQNVFSPNGTIAKDTIFEYCRLYEQRIESFGGIDVAVLGIGRVGNIGFNEPGSRLNSTTRLILLDNDSRNEACLLYTSPSPRDRTR
;
A
#
# COMPACT_ATOMS: atom_id res chain seq x y z
N MET A 1 -16.36 9.37 -28.41
CA MET A 1 -15.04 8.73 -28.19
C MET A 1 -14.35 9.44 -27.03
N LYS A 2 -14.18 8.81 -25.89
CA LYS A 2 -13.36 9.36 -24.79
C LYS A 2 -11.90 9.17 -25.21
N THR A 3 -11.22 10.22 -25.55
CA THR A 3 -9.77 10.20 -25.83
C THR A 3 -9.05 9.90 -24.51
N ASN A 4 -8.43 8.74 -24.44
CA ASN A 4 -7.59 8.38 -23.33
C ASN A 4 -6.27 9.19 -23.42
N LEU A 5 -6.19 10.30 -22.72
CA LEU A 5 -5.04 11.21 -22.73
C LEU A 5 -3.74 10.52 -22.25
N SER A 6 -3.84 9.51 -21.41
CA SER A 6 -2.66 8.77 -20.91
C SER A 6 -1.93 7.99 -22.01
N SER A 7 -2.63 7.59 -23.08
CA SER A 7 -2.00 6.92 -24.24
C SER A 7 -1.18 7.85 -25.15
N GLN A 8 -1.29 9.18 -24.95
CA GLN A 8 -0.59 10.18 -25.74
C GLN A 8 0.68 10.71 -25.06
N ILE A 9 0.89 10.37 -23.78
CA ILE A 9 2.10 10.77 -23.05
C ILE A 9 3.14 9.68 -23.26
N THR A 10 4.11 9.97 -24.11
CA THR A 10 5.28 9.10 -24.31
C THR A 10 6.47 9.70 -23.56
N LEU A 11 7.10 8.92 -22.67
CA LEU A 11 8.25 9.35 -21.86
C LEU A 11 9.43 9.85 -22.71
N ASN A 12 9.52 9.43 -23.98
CA ASN A 12 10.56 9.92 -24.89
C ASN A 12 10.41 11.41 -25.28
N ARG A 13 9.30 12.07 -24.93
CA ARG A 13 9.11 13.51 -25.07
C ARG A 13 9.47 14.30 -23.82
N VAL A 14 9.72 13.61 -22.71
CA VAL A 14 10.15 14.24 -21.45
C VAL A 14 11.66 14.13 -21.39
N SER A 15 12.34 15.28 -21.29
CA SER A 15 13.79 15.28 -21.16
C SER A 15 14.22 14.48 -19.93
N PRO A 16 15.24 13.58 -20.05
CA PRO A 16 15.83 12.90 -18.89
C PRO A 16 16.21 13.83 -17.74
N ARG A 17 16.49 15.08 -18.07
CA ARG A 17 16.82 16.13 -17.11
C ARG A 17 15.71 16.36 -16.07
N TYR A 18 14.45 16.13 -16.39
CA TYR A 18 13.33 16.30 -15.45
C TYR A 18 13.26 15.25 -14.35
N TYR A 19 13.80 14.06 -14.58
CA TYR A 19 13.78 12.97 -13.61
C TYR A 19 15.17 12.50 -13.15
N ARG A 20 16.25 13.10 -13.71
CA ARG A 20 17.64 12.87 -13.31
C ARG A 20 18.39 14.19 -13.18
N PRO A 21 18.07 15.00 -12.15
CA PRO A 21 18.81 16.24 -11.91
C PRO A 21 20.26 15.92 -11.56
N GLU A 22 21.20 16.62 -12.19
CA GLU A 22 22.64 16.41 -12.00
C GLU A 22 23.14 16.90 -10.63
N ASN A 23 22.42 17.84 -10.01
CA ASN A 23 22.80 18.43 -8.74
C ASN A 23 21.58 18.95 -7.95
N ALA A 24 21.83 19.29 -6.67
CA ALA A 24 20.78 19.77 -5.77
C ALA A 24 20.12 21.08 -6.21
N PHE A 25 20.86 21.97 -6.86
CA PHE A 25 20.30 23.22 -7.37
C PHE A 25 19.33 22.95 -8.54
N GLU A 26 19.74 22.14 -9.49
CA GLU A 26 18.89 21.73 -10.60
C GLU A 26 17.62 21.03 -10.11
N ARG A 27 17.75 20.12 -9.14
CA ARG A 27 16.61 19.48 -8.48
C ARG A 27 15.66 20.53 -7.89
N SER A 28 16.16 21.50 -7.15
CA SER A 28 15.33 22.53 -6.53
C SER A 28 14.58 23.40 -7.54
N VAL A 29 15.18 23.65 -8.71
CA VAL A 29 14.54 24.42 -9.80
C VAL A 29 13.46 23.60 -10.49
N LEU A 30 13.73 22.32 -10.78
CA LEU A 30 12.78 21.42 -11.46
C LEU A 30 11.58 21.09 -10.59
N THR A 31 11.79 20.87 -9.29
CA THR A 31 10.75 20.43 -8.35
C THR A 31 10.03 21.60 -7.65
N ARG A 32 10.38 22.85 -7.93
CA ARG A 32 9.83 24.04 -7.24
C ARG A 32 8.30 24.16 -7.25
N LEU A 33 7.64 23.55 -8.23
CA LEU A 33 6.18 23.55 -8.38
C LEU A 33 5.53 22.25 -7.92
N GLU A 34 6.33 21.27 -7.52
CA GLU A 34 5.82 20.03 -6.99
C GLU A 34 5.25 20.26 -5.59
N LYS A 35 4.03 19.76 -5.38
CA LYS A 35 3.40 19.78 -4.04
C LYS A 35 3.78 18.57 -3.21
N ILE A 36 4.20 17.48 -3.87
CA ILE A 36 4.63 16.22 -3.28
C ILE A 36 5.98 15.89 -3.95
N PRO A 37 7.05 15.65 -3.17
CA PRO A 37 8.32 15.20 -3.73
C PRO A 37 8.11 13.95 -4.59
N THR A 38 8.67 13.95 -5.80
CA THR A 38 8.48 12.87 -6.77
C THR A 38 9.82 12.41 -7.29
N ASP A 39 10.08 11.11 -7.19
CA ASP A 39 11.22 10.45 -7.81
C ASP A 39 10.72 9.55 -8.95
N ILE A 40 11.35 9.67 -10.12
CA ILE A 40 10.98 8.91 -11.34
C ILE A 40 12.10 7.94 -11.65
N TYR A 41 11.74 6.69 -11.86
CA TYR A 41 12.66 5.59 -12.16
C TYR A 41 12.42 5.05 -13.56
N GLU A 42 13.43 4.44 -14.16
CA GLU A 42 13.34 3.87 -15.51
C GLU A 42 12.54 2.57 -15.56
N SER A 43 12.53 1.85 -14.43
CA SER A 43 11.78 0.59 -14.32
C SER A 43 11.01 0.50 -12.99
N PRO A 44 9.90 -0.26 -12.98
CA PRO A 44 9.19 -0.56 -11.74
C PRO A 44 10.06 -1.25 -10.69
N GLU A 45 11.02 -2.06 -11.13
CA GLU A 45 11.95 -2.80 -10.27
C GLU A 45 12.93 -1.85 -9.59
N GLU A 46 13.46 -0.87 -10.32
CA GLU A 46 14.36 0.14 -9.76
C GLU A 46 13.66 0.96 -8.68
N GLY A 47 12.46 1.47 -8.96
CA GLY A 47 11.66 2.21 -7.99
C GLY A 47 11.29 1.36 -6.78
N ALA A 48 10.89 0.11 -6.99
CA ALA A 48 10.55 -0.81 -5.91
C ALA A 48 11.75 -1.13 -5.01
N ASN A 49 12.94 -1.32 -5.58
CA ASN A 49 14.16 -1.54 -4.81
C ASN A 49 14.51 -0.30 -3.96
N GLN A 50 14.38 0.91 -4.50
CA GLN A 50 14.63 2.12 -3.74
C GLN A 50 13.65 2.26 -2.57
N ILE A 51 12.36 2.07 -2.79
CA ILE A 51 11.34 2.09 -1.72
C ILE A 51 11.66 1.02 -0.66
N ALA A 52 12.06 -0.18 -1.07
CA ALA A 52 12.43 -1.24 -0.13
C ALA A 52 13.67 -0.88 0.70
N LEU A 53 14.67 -0.22 0.11
CA LEU A 53 15.84 0.30 0.83
C LEU A 53 15.44 1.34 1.87
N ASP A 54 14.57 2.28 1.52
CA ASP A 54 14.10 3.32 2.44
C ASP A 54 13.34 2.70 3.63
N ILE A 55 12.44 1.75 3.35
CA ILE A 55 11.73 1.00 4.40
C ILE A 55 12.71 0.24 5.29
N ALA A 56 13.65 -0.50 4.70
CA ALA A 56 14.66 -1.28 5.42
C ALA A 56 15.53 -0.38 6.32
N GLN A 57 15.85 0.83 5.86
CA GLN A 57 16.59 1.80 6.66
C GLN A 57 15.80 2.23 7.90
N VAL A 58 14.50 2.54 7.75
CA VAL A 58 13.64 2.89 8.89
C VAL A 58 13.53 1.74 9.88
N ILE A 59 13.35 0.49 9.40
CA ILE A 59 13.30 -0.70 10.26
C ILE A 59 14.60 -0.83 11.07
N ARG A 60 15.77 -0.74 10.42
CA ARG A 60 17.09 -0.85 11.07
C ARG A 60 17.31 0.26 12.09
N ASP A 61 16.91 1.50 11.79
CA ASP A 61 17.09 2.64 12.70
C ASP A 61 16.19 2.52 13.93
N LYS A 62 14.96 2.08 13.76
CA LYS A 62 14.06 1.77 14.88
C LYS A 62 14.59 0.61 15.73
N GLN A 63 15.12 -0.43 15.09
CA GLN A 63 15.73 -1.57 15.79
C GLN A 63 16.92 -1.14 16.64
N LYS A 64 17.84 -0.33 16.09
CA LYS A 64 18.98 0.24 16.83
C LYS A 64 18.53 1.08 18.03
N ALA A 65 17.40 1.76 17.90
CA ALA A 65 16.80 2.56 18.96
C ALA A 65 15.98 1.74 19.99
N GLY A 66 15.90 0.42 19.83
CA GLY A 66 15.09 -0.46 20.70
C GLY A 66 13.59 -0.19 20.57
N ARG A 67 13.11 0.28 19.43
CA ARG A 67 11.71 0.66 19.17
C ARG A 67 11.10 -0.20 18.09
N PHE A 68 9.77 -0.30 18.10
CA PHE A 68 9.03 -0.87 16.98
C PHE A 68 9.04 0.09 15.77
N CYS A 69 9.08 -0.49 14.59
CA CYS A 69 8.81 0.17 13.31
C CYS A 69 7.37 -0.14 12.89
N ILE A 70 6.54 0.89 12.76
CA ILE A 70 5.12 0.75 12.49
C ILE A 70 4.86 0.98 11.01
N LEU A 71 4.51 -0.08 10.29
CA LEU A 71 4.24 -0.05 8.87
C LEU A 71 2.74 -0.17 8.59
N ALA A 72 2.23 0.69 7.72
CA ALA A 72 0.91 0.51 7.12
C ALA A 72 1.08 -0.01 5.69
N LEU A 73 0.58 -1.22 5.44
CA LEU A 73 0.80 -1.92 4.18
C LEU A 73 -0.52 -2.21 3.46
N ALA A 74 -0.46 -2.15 2.14
CA ALA A 74 -1.59 -2.46 1.26
C ALA A 74 -1.48 -3.89 0.72
N GLY A 75 -2.59 -4.61 0.66
CA GLY A 75 -2.73 -5.77 -0.23
C GLY A 75 -2.77 -5.33 -1.70
N GLY A 76 -2.85 -6.29 -2.61
CA GLY A 76 -2.96 -6.04 -4.03
C GLY A 76 -1.62 -6.08 -4.78
N ASN A 77 -1.65 -5.79 -6.08
CA ASN A 77 -0.51 -6.05 -6.97
C ASN A 77 0.52 -4.92 -7.01
N SER A 78 0.11 -3.67 -6.76
CA SER A 78 1.01 -2.51 -6.89
C SER A 78 2.27 -2.58 -6.01
N PRO A 79 2.21 -2.98 -4.72
CA PRO A 79 3.40 -3.07 -3.89
C PRO A 79 4.17 -4.40 -4.02
N ARG A 80 3.75 -5.34 -4.88
CA ARG A 80 4.36 -6.68 -5.01
C ARG A 80 5.88 -6.64 -5.17
N ASN A 81 6.39 -5.79 -6.06
CA ASN A 81 7.84 -5.69 -6.30
C ASN A 81 8.59 -5.14 -5.08
N VAL A 82 7.97 -4.22 -4.32
CA VAL A 82 8.54 -3.71 -3.05
C VAL A 82 8.63 -4.84 -2.02
N TYR A 83 7.56 -5.63 -1.88
CA TYR A 83 7.55 -6.76 -0.94
C TYR A 83 8.54 -7.85 -1.33
N SER A 84 8.66 -8.16 -2.64
CA SER A 84 9.67 -9.09 -3.13
C SER A 84 11.10 -8.62 -2.82
N ALA A 85 11.37 -7.32 -2.93
CA ALA A 85 12.66 -6.75 -2.57
C ALA A 85 12.93 -6.83 -1.06
N LEU A 86 11.92 -6.55 -0.21
CA LEU A 86 12.03 -6.69 1.25
C LEU A 86 12.27 -8.14 1.67
N VAL A 87 11.59 -9.11 1.04
CA VAL A 87 11.82 -10.55 1.28
C VAL A 87 13.24 -10.95 0.90
N ARG A 88 13.75 -10.47 -0.23
CA ARG A 88 15.13 -10.69 -0.63
C ARG A 88 16.12 -10.12 0.39
N MET A 89 15.91 -8.88 0.84
CA MET A 89 16.75 -8.25 1.87
C MET A 89 16.71 -9.01 3.19
N HIS A 90 15.56 -9.58 3.57
CA HIS A 90 15.47 -10.45 4.74
C HIS A 90 16.32 -11.70 4.58
N LYS A 91 16.20 -12.41 3.44
CA LYS A 91 16.86 -13.69 3.20
C LYS A 91 18.35 -13.56 2.93
N GLU A 92 18.78 -12.52 2.24
CA GLU A 92 20.14 -12.36 1.73
C GLU A 92 20.98 -11.33 2.48
N GLU A 93 20.34 -10.31 3.07
CA GLU A 93 21.01 -9.17 3.69
C GLU A 93 20.76 -9.07 5.20
N GLY A 94 20.05 -10.05 5.80
CA GLY A 94 19.81 -10.11 7.23
C GLY A 94 18.87 -9.02 7.77
N LEU A 95 17.97 -8.46 6.94
CA LEU A 95 16.92 -7.54 7.40
C LEU A 95 15.95 -8.32 8.30
N SER A 96 15.84 -7.94 9.58
CA SER A 96 14.90 -8.57 10.53
C SER A 96 13.62 -7.77 10.66
N PHE A 97 12.49 -8.47 10.74
CA PHE A 97 11.17 -7.90 10.96
C PHE A 97 10.64 -8.10 12.39
N ARG A 98 11.49 -8.58 13.33
CA ARG A 98 11.08 -8.83 14.73
C ARG A 98 10.62 -7.58 15.48
N ASN A 99 11.13 -6.41 15.09
CA ASN A 99 10.72 -5.12 15.64
C ASN A 99 9.67 -4.41 14.76
N VAL A 100 9.00 -5.13 13.85
CA VAL A 100 8.00 -4.54 12.96
C VAL A 100 6.60 -4.83 13.46
N VAL A 101 5.75 -3.81 13.41
CA VAL A 101 4.30 -3.92 13.58
C VAL A 101 3.64 -3.53 12.25
N VAL A 102 2.71 -4.34 11.79
CA VAL A 102 2.02 -4.10 10.52
C VAL A 102 0.55 -3.81 10.75
N PHE A 103 0.08 -2.72 10.16
CA PHE A 103 -1.33 -2.41 10.00
C PHE A 103 -1.72 -2.61 8.53
N ASN A 104 -2.62 -3.55 8.24
CA ASN A 104 -3.22 -3.67 6.91
C ASN A 104 -4.15 -2.47 6.67
N LEU A 105 -3.94 -1.76 5.57
CA LEU A 105 -4.61 -0.49 5.29
C LEU A 105 -6.11 -0.62 5.04
N TYR A 106 -6.55 -1.75 4.49
CA TYR A 106 -7.95 -1.96 4.14
C TYR A 106 -8.28 -3.44 3.97
N GLU A 107 -9.55 -3.76 4.19
CA GLU A 107 -10.08 -5.08 3.94
C GLU A 107 -11.50 -4.96 3.35
N TYR A 108 -11.93 -5.98 2.64
CA TYR A 108 -13.29 -6.05 2.13
C TYR A 108 -14.29 -6.45 3.20
N TYR A 109 -15.48 -5.87 3.12
CA TYR A 109 -16.59 -6.18 4.00
C TYR A 109 -17.88 -6.46 3.17
N PRO A 110 -18.62 -7.53 3.44
CA PRO A 110 -18.29 -8.63 4.37
C PRO A 110 -17.34 -9.67 3.74
N LEU A 111 -16.24 -9.99 4.42
CA LEU A 111 -15.29 -10.99 3.96
C LEU A 111 -14.57 -11.65 5.14
N ALA A 112 -14.42 -12.99 5.12
CA ALA A 112 -13.61 -13.70 6.09
C ALA A 112 -12.10 -13.44 5.83
N SER A 113 -11.31 -13.37 6.90
CA SER A 113 -9.86 -13.06 6.82
C SER A 113 -9.04 -14.16 6.14
N ASP A 114 -9.55 -15.39 6.08
CA ASP A 114 -8.97 -16.54 5.41
C ASP A 114 -9.48 -16.73 3.97
N ALA A 115 -10.35 -15.84 3.51
CA ALA A 115 -10.81 -15.88 2.13
C ALA A 115 -9.65 -15.60 1.16
N VAL A 116 -9.62 -16.32 0.04
CA VAL A 116 -8.58 -16.20 -0.99
C VAL A 116 -8.38 -14.76 -1.49
N ASN A 117 -9.48 -14.00 -1.51
CA ASN A 117 -9.48 -12.60 -1.95
C ASN A 117 -9.35 -11.58 -0.80
N SER A 118 -8.99 -12.01 0.40
CA SER A 118 -8.65 -11.10 1.52
C SER A 118 -7.34 -10.37 1.23
N ASN A 119 -7.32 -9.07 1.53
CA ASN A 119 -6.09 -8.27 1.43
C ASN A 119 -5.03 -8.73 2.44
N LEU A 120 -5.46 -9.20 3.62
CA LEU A 120 -4.54 -9.81 4.60
C LEU A 120 -3.91 -11.08 4.04
N ASN A 121 -4.69 -11.94 3.37
CA ASN A 121 -4.17 -13.16 2.76
C ASN A 121 -3.14 -12.83 1.66
N ALA A 122 -3.46 -11.89 0.78
CA ALA A 122 -2.52 -11.41 -0.23
C ALA A 122 -1.22 -10.85 0.39
N LEU A 123 -1.32 -10.12 1.51
CA LEU A 123 -0.15 -9.59 2.21
C LEU A 123 0.68 -10.70 2.87
N LYS A 124 0.05 -11.74 3.41
CA LYS A 124 0.75 -12.94 3.90
C LYS A 124 1.54 -13.61 2.79
N GLU A 125 0.89 -13.93 1.68
CA GLU A 125 1.53 -14.59 0.54
C GLU A 125 2.68 -13.78 -0.06
N MET A 126 2.59 -12.45 -0.09
CA MET A 126 3.61 -11.60 -0.70
C MET A 126 4.78 -11.25 0.23
N LEU A 127 4.55 -11.20 1.54
CA LEU A 127 5.54 -10.69 2.49
C LEU A 127 5.58 -11.47 3.80
N LEU A 128 4.47 -11.54 4.55
CA LEU A 128 4.52 -11.89 5.98
C LEU A 128 4.98 -13.33 6.23
N ASP A 129 4.61 -14.27 5.35
CA ASP A 129 4.99 -15.69 5.45
C ASP A 129 6.47 -15.93 5.07
N HIS A 130 7.15 -14.90 4.58
CA HIS A 130 8.53 -15.00 4.08
C HIS A 130 9.57 -14.27 4.94
N VAL A 131 9.15 -13.64 6.04
CA VAL A 131 9.99 -12.85 6.95
C VAL A 131 9.77 -13.28 8.41
N ASP A 132 10.65 -12.83 9.32
CA ASP A 132 10.63 -13.22 10.74
C ASP A 132 9.73 -12.31 11.61
N ILE A 133 8.62 -11.81 11.06
CA ILE A 133 7.66 -11.02 11.81
C ILE A 133 6.86 -11.88 12.79
N ASP A 134 6.60 -11.34 14.00
CA ASP A 134 5.63 -11.95 14.91
C ASP A 134 4.21 -11.63 14.43
N MET A 135 3.42 -12.67 14.12
CA MET A 135 2.03 -12.50 13.66
C MET A 135 1.12 -11.84 14.69
N GLN A 136 1.49 -11.80 15.98
CA GLN A 136 0.78 -11.01 16.99
C GLN A 136 0.93 -9.48 16.76
N ASN A 137 1.92 -9.07 16.00
CA ASN A 137 2.17 -7.70 15.61
C ASN A 137 1.53 -7.33 14.25
N VAL A 138 0.68 -8.18 13.69
CA VAL A 138 -0.03 -7.94 12.44
C VAL A 138 -1.51 -7.67 12.71
N PHE A 139 -1.95 -6.47 12.39
CA PHE A 139 -3.33 -6.01 12.57
C PHE A 139 -3.98 -5.80 11.21
N SER A 140 -5.18 -6.34 11.05
CA SER A 140 -6.00 -6.18 9.84
C SER A 140 -7.44 -5.85 10.21
N PRO A 141 -8.13 -5.02 9.44
CA PRO A 141 -9.56 -4.85 9.62
C PRO A 141 -10.28 -6.19 9.51
N ASN A 142 -11.23 -6.42 10.41
CA ASN A 142 -12.01 -7.65 10.42
C ASN A 142 -13.27 -7.51 9.58
N GLY A 143 -13.33 -8.20 8.45
CA GLY A 143 -14.47 -8.18 7.53
C GLY A 143 -15.68 -9.01 7.97
N THR A 144 -15.66 -9.63 9.15
CA THR A 144 -16.77 -10.49 9.64
C THR A 144 -17.50 -9.96 10.86
N ILE A 145 -17.13 -8.76 11.33
CA ILE A 145 -17.80 -8.14 12.49
C ILE A 145 -19.26 -7.80 12.16
N ALA A 146 -20.09 -7.73 13.19
CA ALA A 146 -21.48 -7.34 13.04
C ALA A 146 -21.60 -5.89 12.54
N LYS A 147 -22.54 -5.63 11.64
CA LYS A 147 -22.68 -4.34 10.97
C LYS A 147 -22.92 -3.17 11.93
N ASP A 148 -23.61 -3.41 12.99
CA ASP A 148 -23.94 -2.44 14.05
C ASP A 148 -22.72 -2.06 14.92
N THR A 149 -21.69 -2.89 14.94
CA THR A 149 -20.44 -2.65 15.72
C THR A 149 -19.30 -2.05 14.88
N ILE A 150 -19.47 -1.89 13.56
CA ILE A 150 -18.40 -1.44 12.65
C ILE A 150 -17.81 -0.09 13.08
N PHE A 151 -18.65 0.87 13.47
CA PHE A 151 -18.18 2.19 13.86
C PHE A 151 -17.24 2.11 15.08
N GLU A 152 -17.64 1.38 16.10
CA GLU A 152 -16.83 1.21 17.30
C GLU A 152 -15.53 0.43 16.99
N TYR A 153 -15.62 -0.59 16.16
CA TYR A 153 -14.44 -1.33 15.70
C TYR A 153 -13.43 -0.43 14.98
N CYS A 154 -13.89 0.41 14.05
CA CYS A 154 -13.01 1.35 13.35
C CYS A 154 -12.35 2.33 14.32
N ARG A 155 -13.08 2.83 15.32
CA ARG A 155 -12.55 3.70 16.37
C ARG A 155 -11.45 2.98 17.19
N LEU A 156 -11.66 1.73 17.55
CA LEU A 156 -10.67 0.92 18.27
C LEU A 156 -9.44 0.62 17.42
N TYR A 157 -9.61 0.48 16.10
CA TYR A 157 -8.48 0.29 15.17
C TYR A 157 -7.58 1.52 15.14
N GLU A 158 -8.16 2.73 15.07
CA GLU A 158 -7.41 4.00 15.17
C GLU A 158 -6.68 4.13 16.51
N GLN A 159 -7.37 3.85 17.62
CA GLN A 159 -6.75 3.90 18.95
C GLN A 159 -5.57 2.93 19.09
N ARG A 160 -5.64 1.78 18.41
CA ARG A 160 -4.52 0.85 18.38
C ARG A 160 -3.33 1.45 17.64
N ILE A 161 -3.54 2.10 16.50
CA ILE A 161 -2.47 2.81 15.77
C ILE A 161 -1.86 3.88 16.67
N GLU A 162 -2.69 4.69 17.32
CA GLU A 162 -2.25 5.73 18.25
C GLU A 162 -1.44 5.18 19.44
N SER A 163 -1.82 4.01 19.97
CA SER A 163 -1.12 3.37 21.09
C SER A 163 0.31 2.94 20.76
N PHE A 164 0.63 2.74 19.48
CA PHE A 164 2.00 2.51 18.98
C PHE A 164 2.74 3.81 18.64
N GLY A 165 2.12 4.97 18.81
CA GLY A 165 2.69 6.28 18.47
C GLY A 165 2.47 6.70 17.02
N GLY A 166 1.56 6.05 16.32
CA GLY A 166 1.25 6.32 14.90
C GLY A 166 2.04 5.45 13.93
N ILE A 167 1.89 5.72 12.64
CA ILE A 167 2.52 4.98 11.54
C ILE A 167 3.83 5.67 11.16
N ASP A 168 4.92 4.91 11.06
CA ASP A 168 6.23 5.41 10.61
C ASP A 168 6.32 5.48 9.09
N VAL A 169 5.83 4.43 8.40
CA VAL A 169 5.82 4.36 6.93
C VAL A 169 4.52 3.75 6.44
N ALA A 170 3.89 4.39 5.47
CA ALA A 170 2.73 3.83 4.75
C ALA A 170 3.09 3.57 3.28
N VAL A 171 2.87 2.33 2.83
CA VAL A 171 3.03 1.95 1.41
C VAL A 171 1.67 2.04 0.75
N LEU A 172 1.51 3.03 -0.12
CA LEU A 172 0.25 3.39 -0.74
C LEU A 172 0.33 3.24 -2.26
N GLY A 173 -0.72 2.69 -2.84
CA GLY A 173 -0.93 2.73 -4.29
C GLY A 173 -1.96 3.79 -4.66
N ILE A 174 -1.92 4.24 -5.90
CA ILE A 174 -2.92 5.13 -6.49
C ILE A 174 -3.77 4.31 -7.46
N GLY A 175 -5.08 4.23 -7.19
CA GLY A 175 -6.01 3.52 -8.04
C GLY A 175 -6.42 4.34 -9.28
N ARG A 176 -7.19 3.72 -10.18
CA ARG A 176 -7.57 4.28 -11.48
C ARG A 176 -8.37 5.57 -11.40
N VAL A 177 -9.14 5.76 -10.35
CA VAL A 177 -9.94 6.96 -10.09
C VAL A 177 -9.22 7.97 -9.19
N GLY A 178 -7.94 7.75 -8.90
CA GLY A 178 -7.13 8.59 -8.01
C GLY A 178 -7.35 8.28 -6.52
N ASN A 179 -8.02 7.19 -6.20
CA ASN A 179 -8.20 6.73 -4.82
C ASN A 179 -6.90 6.22 -4.21
N ILE A 180 -6.73 6.44 -2.92
CA ILE A 180 -5.60 5.96 -2.12
C ILE A 180 -6.17 5.20 -0.92
N GLY A 181 -5.78 3.93 -0.73
CA GLY A 181 -6.22 3.12 0.41
C GLY A 181 -7.76 2.97 0.47
N PHE A 182 -8.42 2.82 -0.66
CA PHE A 182 -9.89 2.85 -0.83
C PHE A 182 -10.56 4.17 -0.44
N ASN A 183 -9.81 5.25 -0.21
CA ASN A 183 -10.41 6.58 -0.10
C ASN A 183 -10.84 7.05 -1.48
N GLU A 184 -12.11 6.90 -1.77
CA GLU A 184 -12.72 7.33 -3.03
C GLU A 184 -12.74 8.86 -3.17
N PRO A 185 -12.85 9.40 -4.39
CA PRO A 185 -13.00 10.82 -4.63
C PRO A 185 -14.09 11.45 -3.74
N GLY A 186 -13.78 12.57 -3.10
CA GLY A 186 -14.65 13.21 -2.10
C GLY A 186 -14.36 12.81 -0.64
N SER A 187 -13.45 11.89 -0.39
CA SER A 187 -12.96 11.60 0.96
C SER A 187 -12.28 12.84 1.56
N ARG A 188 -12.55 13.10 2.84
CA ARG A 188 -11.95 14.24 3.55
C ARG A 188 -10.55 13.88 4.03
N LEU A 189 -9.65 14.87 4.06
CA LEU A 189 -8.26 14.68 4.55
C LEU A 189 -8.18 14.23 6.01
N ASN A 190 -9.15 14.61 6.83
CA ASN A 190 -9.23 14.22 8.24
C ASN A 190 -10.10 12.98 8.48
N SER A 191 -10.41 12.21 7.45
CA SER A 191 -11.11 10.93 7.62
C SER A 191 -10.23 9.93 8.32
N THR A 192 -10.83 9.20 9.25
CA THR A 192 -10.22 8.07 9.95
C THR A 192 -10.71 6.74 9.37
N THR A 193 -10.29 5.63 9.95
CA THR A 193 -10.76 4.28 9.56
C THR A 193 -12.28 4.21 9.59
N ARG A 194 -12.87 3.73 8.52
CA ARG A 194 -14.33 3.68 8.35
C ARG A 194 -14.75 2.67 7.31
N LEU A 195 -16.01 2.24 7.37
CA LEU A 195 -16.65 1.55 6.27
C LEU A 195 -16.97 2.54 5.15
N ILE A 196 -16.59 2.19 3.93
CA ILE A 196 -16.91 2.97 2.73
C ILE A 196 -17.60 2.09 1.68
N LEU A 197 -18.33 2.74 0.79
CA LEU A 197 -18.84 2.11 -0.40
C LEU A 197 -17.89 2.40 -1.56
N LEU A 198 -17.32 1.36 -2.16
CA LEU A 198 -16.48 1.51 -3.34
C LEU A 198 -17.31 1.88 -4.56
N ASP A 199 -16.79 2.71 -5.44
CA ASP A 199 -17.41 3.01 -6.70
C ASP A 199 -17.40 1.79 -7.67
N ASN A 200 -18.05 1.93 -8.81
CA ASN A 200 -18.18 0.83 -9.75
C ASN A 200 -16.84 0.44 -10.39
N ASP A 201 -15.96 1.41 -10.66
CA ASP A 201 -14.66 1.15 -11.28
C ASP A 201 -13.73 0.44 -10.29
N SER A 202 -13.69 0.90 -9.04
CA SER A 202 -12.92 0.25 -7.96
C SER A 202 -13.44 -1.17 -7.68
N ARG A 203 -14.76 -1.39 -7.70
CA ARG A 203 -15.35 -2.73 -7.54
C ARG A 203 -15.03 -3.66 -8.71
N ASN A 204 -15.09 -3.14 -9.93
CA ASN A 204 -14.76 -3.92 -11.13
C ASN A 204 -13.27 -4.29 -11.14
N GLU A 205 -12.39 -3.39 -10.75
CA GLU A 205 -10.96 -3.67 -10.62
C GLU A 205 -10.70 -4.75 -9.58
N ALA A 206 -11.34 -4.66 -8.41
CA ALA A 206 -11.28 -5.71 -7.39
C ALA A 206 -11.80 -7.06 -7.89
N CYS A 207 -12.90 -7.08 -8.64
CA CYS A 207 -13.44 -8.31 -9.24
C CYS A 207 -12.52 -8.90 -10.32
N LEU A 208 -11.83 -8.07 -11.09
CA LEU A 208 -10.88 -8.51 -12.13
C LEU A 208 -9.60 -9.08 -11.54
N LEU A 209 -9.18 -8.60 -10.37
CA LEU A 209 -8.05 -9.17 -9.64
C LEU A 209 -8.36 -10.59 -9.10
N TYR A 210 -9.64 -10.89 -8.87
CA TYR A 210 -10.13 -12.14 -8.33
C TYR A 210 -11.05 -12.82 -9.36
N THR A 211 -10.48 -13.38 -10.42
CA THR A 211 -11.18 -14.10 -11.47
C THR A 211 -11.82 -15.40 -10.96
N SER A 212 -12.83 -15.29 -10.11
CA SER A 212 -13.87 -16.29 -10.00
C SER A 212 -15.01 -15.85 -10.92
N PRO A 213 -15.44 -16.64 -11.89
CA PRO A 213 -16.60 -16.31 -12.71
C PRO A 213 -17.79 -16.06 -11.78
N SER A 214 -18.41 -14.89 -11.91
CA SER A 214 -19.64 -14.56 -11.20
C SER A 214 -20.66 -15.66 -11.43
N PRO A 215 -21.50 -16.03 -10.44
CA PRO A 215 -22.60 -16.96 -10.66
C PRO A 215 -23.50 -16.58 -11.85
N ARG A 216 -23.51 -15.31 -12.27
CA ARG A 216 -24.23 -14.82 -13.47
C ARG A 216 -23.54 -15.19 -14.78
N ASP A 217 -22.23 -15.47 -14.78
CA ASP A 217 -21.49 -15.85 -15.99
C ASP A 217 -21.60 -17.35 -16.30
N ARG A 218 -22.21 -18.13 -15.40
CA ARG A 218 -22.50 -19.57 -15.59
C ARG A 218 -23.80 -19.84 -16.36
N THR A 219 -24.56 -18.83 -16.73
CA THR A 219 -25.86 -18.92 -17.39
C THR A 219 -25.89 -18.34 -18.79
N ARG A 220 -24.78 -18.34 -19.51
CA ARG A 220 -24.73 -18.05 -20.96
C ARG A 220 -24.03 -19.17 -21.70
#